data_d455693aec7b838ea0f1df0c316a0228
#
_entry.id   d455693aec7b838ea0f1df0c316a0228
#
_cell.length_a   1.000
_cell.length_b   1.000
_cell.length_c   1.000
_cell.angle_alpha   90.00
_cell.angle_beta   90.00
_cell.angle_gamma   90.00
#
_symmetry.space_group_name_H-M   'P 1'
#
loop_
_entity.id
_entity.type
_entity.pdbx_description
1 polymer ?
#
loop_
_entity_poly.entity_id
_entity_poly.type
_entity_poly.pdbx_seq_one_letter_code
_entity_poly.pdbx_strand_id
1 'polypeptide(L)'
;MDDPEGDFIERLRAVIGNKTLISTSMDSHGNVSEKLATNSDIITCYRKAPHTDALESKQRALDNLVERLESGKGKPKYKAWIPVPILLPWEKNRNWYPSFVLWLSLIHI
;
A
#
# COMPACT_ATOMS: atom_id res chain seq x y z
N MET A 1 5.64 8.38 -18.97
CA MET A 1 5.95 8.08 -17.56
C MET A 1 5.23 6.80 -17.18
N ASP A 2 5.99 5.74 -16.95
CA ASP A 2 5.42 4.40 -16.82
C ASP A 2 4.93 4.08 -15.39
N ASP A 3 5.45 4.80 -14.39
CA ASP A 3 5.11 4.58 -12.97
C ASP A 3 5.13 5.91 -12.22
N PRO A 4 4.13 6.75 -12.43
CA PRO A 4 4.11 8.09 -11.80
C PRO A 4 4.03 8.05 -10.27
N GLU A 5 3.30 7.10 -9.72
CA GLU A 5 3.17 6.95 -8.27
C GLU A 5 4.50 6.50 -7.64
N GLY A 6 5.15 5.52 -8.24
CA GLY A 6 6.46 5.05 -7.79
C GLY A 6 7.53 6.13 -7.90
N ASP A 7 7.55 6.86 -9.01
CA ASP A 7 8.48 7.98 -9.20
C ASP A 7 8.27 9.10 -8.17
N PHE A 8 7.01 9.42 -7.89
CA PHE A 8 6.67 10.43 -6.88
C PHE A 8 7.16 10.02 -5.48
N ILE A 9 6.86 8.78 -5.07
CA ILE A 9 7.24 8.28 -3.75
C ILE A 9 8.77 8.14 -3.62
N GLU A 10 9.44 7.72 -4.67
CA GLU A 10 10.91 7.65 -4.69
C GLU A 10 11.55 9.02 -4.47
N ARG A 11 11.06 10.04 -5.17
CA ARG A 11 11.54 11.43 -5.01
C ARG A 11 11.21 11.98 -3.62
N LEU A 12 10.02 11.70 -3.13
CA LEU A 12 9.63 12.09 -1.78
C LEU A 12 10.56 11.45 -0.74
N ARG A 13 10.85 10.17 -0.88
CA ARG A 13 11.77 9.44 -0.01
C ARG A 13 13.17 10.04 -0.02
N ALA A 14 13.66 10.45 -1.17
CA ALA A 14 14.95 11.10 -1.32
C ALA A 14 15.03 12.43 -0.54
N VAL A 15 13.92 13.15 -0.44
CA VAL A 15 13.85 14.43 0.29
C VAL A 15 13.71 14.22 1.79
N ILE A 16 12.82 13.34 2.23
CA ILE A 16 12.50 13.16 3.66
C ILE A 16 13.41 12.15 4.37
N GLY A 17 14.19 11.38 3.62
CA GLY A 17 15.09 10.36 4.19
C GLY A 17 14.40 9.05 4.52
N ASN A 18 15.17 8.13 5.12
CA ASN A 18 14.73 6.75 5.35
C ASN A 18 14.02 6.53 6.69
N LYS A 19 14.06 7.49 7.59
CA LYS A 19 13.50 7.33 8.94
C LYS A 19 12.02 7.67 9.04
N THR A 20 11.52 8.51 8.14
CA THR A 20 10.13 8.95 8.13
C THR A 20 9.24 7.89 7.52
N LEU A 21 8.14 7.54 8.20
CA LEU A 21 7.16 6.59 7.70
C LEU A 21 6.31 7.21 6.60
N ILE A 22 6.10 6.45 5.53
CA ILE A 22 5.17 6.80 4.45
C ILE A 22 4.05 5.78 4.43
N SER A 23 2.82 6.26 4.62
CA SER A 23 1.60 5.46 4.47
C SER A 23 0.86 5.91 3.22
N THR A 24 0.53 4.97 2.35
CA THR A 24 -0.17 5.23 1.10
C THR A 24 -1.54 4.59 1.07
N SER A 25 -2.51 5.28 0.47
CA SER A 25 -3.83 4.73 0.19
C SER A 25 -4.07 4.83 -1.31
N MET A 26 -4.42 3.72 -1.93
CA MET A 26 -4.48 3.59 -3.39
C MET A 26 -5.86 3.15 -3.88
N ASP A 27 -6.14 3.50 -5.13
CA ASP A 27 -7.18 2.85 -5.91
C ASP A 27 -6.71 1.44 -6.30
N SER A 28 -7.64 0.52 -6.36
CA SER A 28 -7.41 -0.87 -6.70
C SER A 28 -7.12 -1.13 -8.19
N HIS A 29 -7.30 -0.13 -9.06
CA HIS A 29 -6.94 -0.23 -10.46
C HIS A 29 -5.43 -0.06 -10.70
N GLY A 30 -4.73 0.54 -9.76
CA GLY A 30 -3.28 0.72 -9.84
C GLY A 30 -2.53 -0.54 -9.47
N ASN A 31 -1.43 -0.79 -10.18
CA ASN A 31 -0.49 -1.84 -9.79
C ASN A 31 0.52 -1.29 -8.79
N VAL A 32 0.87 -2.12 -7.82
CA VAL A 32 1.97 -1.79 -6.90
C VAL A 32 3.28 -2.17 -7.59
N SER A 33 4.00 -1.18 -8.05
CA SER A 33 5.34 -1.38 -8.63
C SER A 33 6.36 -1.71 -7.54
N GLU A 34 7.48 -2.31 -7.93
CA GLU A 34 8.60 -2.52 -7.01
C GLU A 34 9.08 -1.22 -6.38
N LYS A 35 9.15 -0.16 -7.16
CA LYS A 35 9.54 1.18 -6.71
C LYS A 35 8.60 1.71 -5.64
N LEU A 36 7.31 1.60 -5.85
CA LEU A 36 6.29 2.00 -4.86
C LEU A 36 6.38 1.15 -3.60
N ALA A 37 6.49 -0.17 -3.74
CA ALA A 37 6.57 -1.09 -2.61
C ALA A 37 7.84 -0.86 -1.77
N THR A 38 8.96 -0.60 -2.41
CA THR A 38 10.25 -0.39 -1.75
C THR A 38 10.27 0.91 -0.95
N ASN A 39 9.68 1.97 -1.49
CA ASN A 39 9.75 3.31 -0.89
C ASN A 39 8.58 3.65 0.05
N SER A 40 7.50 2.87 0.04
CA SER A 40 6.39 3.01 0.98
C SER A 40 6.54 2.05 2.15
N ASP A 41 6.10 2.45 3.34
CA ASP A 41 6.16 1.61 4.54
C ASP A 41 4.83 0.89 4.79
N ILE A 42 3.72 1.55 4.51
CA ILE A 42 2.37 1.03 4.68
C ILE A 42 1.59 1.30 3.41
N ILE A 43 0.91 0.29 2.88
CA ILE A 43 0.09 0.42 1.67
C ILE A 43 -1.30 -0.11 1.97
N THR A 44 -2.31 0.70 1.70
CA THR A 44 -3.72 0.29 1.75
C THR A 44 -4.38 0.59 0.41
N CYS A 45 -5.48 -0.11 0.13
CA CYS A 45 -6.27 0.18 -1.07
C CYS A 45 -7.74 -0.14 -0.84
N TYR A 46 -8.58 0.24 -1.82
CA TYR A 46 -9.99 -0.07 -1.82
C TYR A 46 -10.21 -1.59 -1.84
N ARG A 47 -11.23 -2.04 -1.14
CA ARG A 47 -11.62 -3.45 -1.05
C ARG A 47 -12.91 -3.77 -1.77
N LYS A 48 -13.65 -2.75 -2.22
CA LYS A 48 -14.98 -2.90 -2.80
C LYS A 48 -15.07 -2.35 -4.21
N ALA A 49 -15.84 -3.01 -5.02
CA ALA A 49 -16.30 -2.50 -6.31
C ALA A 49 -17.85 -2.48 -6.30
N PRO A 50 -18.51 -1.30 -6.48
CA PRO A 50 -17.92 0.02 -6.66
C PRO A 50 -17.19 0.56 -5.42
N HIS A 51 -16.43 1.64 -5.57
CA HIS A 51 -15.56 2.22 -4.54
C HIS A 51 -16.35 2.91 -3.41
N THR A 52 -17.13 2.15 -2.67
CA THR A 52 -17.92 2.65 -1.54
C THR A 52 -17.11 2.82 -0.26
N ASP A 53 -15.89 2.26 -0.24
CA ASP A 53 -14.99 2.25 0.90
C ASP A 53 -13.78 3.18 0.74
N ALA A 54 -13.88 4.20 -0.11
CA ALA A 54 -12.78 5.14 -0.36
C ALA A 54 -12.33 5.85 0.92
N LEU A 55 -13.29 6.38 1.69
CA LEU A 55 -13.00 7.06 2.95
C LEU A 55 -12.45 6.09 4.00
N GLU A 56 -13.06 4.91 4.12
CA GLU A 56 -12.62 3.86 5.04
C GLU A 56 -11.19 3.41 4.74
N SER A 57 -10.83 3.26 3.46
CA SER A 57 -9.47 2.90 3.04
C SER A 57 -8.44 3.95 3.47
N LYS A 58 -8.76 5.22 3.29
CA LYS A 58 -7.91 6.33 3.73
C LYS A 58 -7.78 6.38 5.24
N GLN A 59 -8.88 6.12 5.95
CA GLN A 59 -8.88 6.04 7.41
C GLN A 59 -7.97 4.91 7.90
N ARG A 60 -8.02 3.73 7.28
CA ARG A 60 -7.11 2.63 7.61
C ARG A 60 -5.65 3.00 7.41
N ALA A 61 -5.32 3.73 6.33
CA ALA A 61 -3.96 4.19 6.09
C ALA A 61 -3.46 5.09 7.23
N LEU A 62 -4.32 5.99 7.70
CA LEU A 62 -4.02 6.87 8.83
C LEU A 62 -3.92 6.11 10.15
N ASP A 63 -4.86 5.23 10.43
CA ASP A 63 -4.91 4.46 11.67
C ASP A 63 -3.67 3.57 11.80
N ASN A 64 -3.27 2.91 10.71
CA ASN A 64 -2.07 2.10 10.68
C ASN A 64 -0.80 2.94 10.91
N LEU A 65 -0.75 4.13 10.34
CA LEU A 65 0.39 5.04 10.53
C LEU A 65 0.48 5.51 11.99
N VAL A 66 -0.64 5.95 12.55
CA VAL A 66 -0.72 6.41 13.94
C VAL A 66 -0.36 5.28 14.90
N GLU A 67 -0.88 4.08 14.69
CA GLU A 67 -0.54 2.90 15.50
C GLU A 67 0.97 2.62 15.48
N ARG A 68 1.59 2.67 14.32
CA ARG A 68 3.04 2.45 14.19
C ARG A 68 3.85 3.52 14.91
N LEU A 69 3.41 4.77 14.85
CA LEU A 69 4.08 5.87 15.54
C LEU A 69 3.91 5.78 17.06
N GLU A 70 2.71 5.50 17.55
CA GLU A 70 2.42 5.38 18.98
C GLU A 70 3.10 4.17 19.61
N SER A 71 3.14 3.04 18.92
CA SER A 71 3.76 1.81 19.41
C SER A 71 5.29 1.85 19.40
N GLY A 72 5.90 2.84 18.74
CA GLY A 72 7.35 2.94 18.60
C GLY A 72 7.98 1.86 17.72
N LYS A 73 7.18 1.04 17.03
CA LYS A 73 7.69 -0.04 16.17
C LYS A 73 8.44 0.47 14.94
N GLY A 74 8.17 1.72 14.53
CA GLY A 74 8.83 2.33 13.38
C GLY A 74 8.52 1.62 12.07
N LYS A 75 9.52 1.54 11.20
CA LYS A 75 9.39 0.87 9.90
C LYS A 75 9.20 -0.64 10.07
N PRO A 76 8.42 -1.28 9.18
CA PRO A 76 8.37 -2.74 9.14
C PRO A 76 9.77 -3.31 8.83
N LYS A 77 10.16 -4.36 9.56
CA LYS A 77 11.46 -5.02 9.38
C LYS A 77 11.57 -5.72 8.03
N TYR A 78 10.48 -6.27 7.57
CA TYR A 78 10.42 -7.06 6.34
C TYR A 78 9.27 -6.59 5.47
N LYS A 79 9.53 -6.51 4.18
CA LYS A 79 8.54 -6.31 3.13
C LYS A 79 8.75 -7.36 2.06
N ALA A 80 7.66 -7.89 1.51
CA ALA A 80 7.72 -8.76 0.36
C ALA A 80 6.92 -8.14 -0.79
N TRP A 81 7.51 -8.11 -1.95
CA TRP A 81 6.83 -7.73 -3.18
C TRP A 81 6.92 -8.91 -4.15
N ILE A 82 5.78 -9.43 -4.55
CA ILE A 82 5.70 -10.63 -5.38
C ILE A 82 4.96 -10.28 -6.66
N PRO A 83 5.65 -10.26 -7.80
CA PRO A 83 4.98 -10.06 -9.08
C PRO A 83 4.16 -11.30 -9.43
N VAL A 84 2.88 -11.09 -9.71
CA VAL A 84 1.96 -12.16 -10.12
C VAL A 84 1.60 -11.92 -11.58
N PRO A 85 1.95 -12.83 -12.51
CA PRO A 85 1.70 -12.66 -13.93
C PRO A 85 0.24 -12.97 -14.29
N ILE A 86 -0.71 -12.30 -13.63
CA ILE A 86 -2.14 -12.45 -13.83
C ILE A 86 -2.73 -11.08 -14.10
N LEU A 87 -3.52 -10.97 -15.18
CA LEU A 87 -4.32 -9.82 -15.48
C LEU A 87 -5.79 -10.18 -15.23
N LEU A 88 -6.37 -9.64 -14.17
CA LEU A 88 -7.77 -9.87 -13.80
C LEU A 88 -8.58 -8.57 -13.92
N PRO A 89 -9.78 -8.62 -14.51
CA PRO A 89 -10.70 -7.50 -14.45
C PRO A 89 -11.06 -7.20 -13.00
N TRP A 90 -11.14 -5.92 -12.67
CA TRP A 90 -11.45 -5.46 -11.33
C TRP A 90 -12.72 -6.09 -10.74
N GLU A 91 -13.77 -6.22 -11.55
CA GLU A 91 -15.06 -6.77 -11.12
C GLU A 91 -14.97 -8.23 -10.69
N LYS A 92 -14.04 -8.99 -11.24
CA LYS A 92 -13.79 -10.38 -10.87
C LYS A 92 -12.87 -10.53 -9.65
N ASN A 93 -12.18 -9.49 -9.28
CA ASN A 93 -11.26 -9.47 -8.15
C ASN A 93 -11.94 -9.26 -6.80
N ARG A 94 -13.25 -9.07 -6.80
CA ARG A 94 -14.05 -8.69 -5.63
C ARG A 94 -13.89 -9.61 -4.43
N ASN A 95 -13.63 -10.89 -4.66
CA ASN A 95 -13.53 -11.91 -3.60
C ASN A 95 -12.08 -12.28 -3.24
N TRP A 96 -11.12 -11.95 -4.10
CA TRP A 96 -9.72 -12.32 -3.92
C TRP A 96 -8.89 -11.20 -3.30
N TYR A 97 -9.30 -9.98 -3.52
CA TYR A 97 -8.58 -8.80 -3.13
C TYR A 97 -8.39 -8.64 -1.61
N PRO A 98 -9.40 -8.93 -0.78
CA PRO A 98 -9.20 -8.86 0.66
C PRO A 98 -8.10 -9.77 1.17
N SER A 99 -7.95 -10.94 0.55
CA SER A 99 -6.95 -11.93 0.96
C SER A 99 -5.52 -11.48 0.62
N PHE A 100 -5.33 -10.88 -0.55
CA PHE A 100 -4.01 -10.42 -0.99
C PHE A 100 -3.53 -9.19 -0.20
N VAL A 101 -4.40 -8.21 -0.01
CA VAL A 101 -4.08 -7.01 0.78
C VAL A 101 -3.96 -7.36 2.27
N LEU A 102 -4.77 -8.27 2.77
CA LEU A 102 -4.66 -8.77 4.13
C LEU A 102 -3.33 -9.50 4.33
N TRP A 103 -2.91 -10.29 3.34
CA TRP A 103 -1.63 -10.99 3.39
C TRP A 103 -0.44 -10.03 3.41
N LEU A 104 -0.45 -9.00 2.58
CA LEU A 104 0.56 -7.94 2.62
C LEU A 104 0.55 -7.19 3.96
N SER A 105 -0.61 -6.94 4.55
CA SER A 105 -0.69 -6.29 5.86
C SER A 105 -0.27 -7.20 7.01
N LEU A 106 -0.43 -8.53 6.88
CA LEU A 106 0.04 -9.49 7.85
C LEU A 106 1.58 -9.63 7.86
N ILE A 107 2.22 -9.43 6.73
CA ILE A 107 3.70 -9.40 6.64
C ILE A 107 4.27 -8.16 7.35
N HIS A 108 3.47 -7.15 7.58
CA HIS A 108 3.85 -5.94 8.30
C HIS A 108 3.76 -6.07 9.83
N ILE A 109 3.31 -7.22 10.30
CA ILE A 109 3.34 -7.56 11.72
C ILE A 109 4.76 -8.04 12.09
#